data_2f3aceac694290c4480cb224abd2f59c
#
_entry.id   2f3aceac694290c4480cb224abd2f59c
#
_cell.length_a   1.000
_cell.length_b   1.000
_cell.length_c   1.000
_cell.angle_alpha   90.00
_cell.angle_beta   90.00
_cell.angle_gamma   90.00
#
_symmetry.space_group_name_H-M   'P 1'
#
loop_
_entity.id
_entity.type
_entity.pdbx_description
1 polymer ?
#
loop_
_entity_poly.entity_id
_entity_poly.type
_entity_poly.pdbx_seq_one_letter_code
_entity_poly.pdbx_strand_id
1 'polypeptide(L)'
;MELWDKQFLPEVWQEFLEYKIEKQHLSDKEQKELEEYIGQKKYRPVLLELASGGELPSPYKKEINKLGASKKRVVYSFAGDFSMLLKMQAYLLYRYDTVFADNCYAFRRNYGVKDAVKRLRTISGIEKKYCLKVDISNYFNSINVHQLLNQLSFLRQEDGKLFDFLE
;
A
#
# COMPACT_ATOMS: atom_id res chain seq x y z
N MET A 1 -11.90 15.90 7.54
CA MET A 1 -11.83 15.67 6.08
C MET A 1 -11.43 14.22 5.88
N GLU A 2 -12.20 13.49 5.11
CA GLU A 2 -12.02 12.10 4.77
C GLU A 2 -10.73 11.89 3.95
N LEU A 3 -10.13 10.70 4.01
CA LEU A 3 -8.92 10.40 3.22
C LEU A 3 -9.20 10.42 1.72
N TRP A 4 -10.40 9.98 1.32
CA TRP A 4 -10.83 10.07 -0.06
C TRP A 4 -10.77 11.51 -0.58
N ASP A 5 -11.29 12.48 0.17
CA ASP A 5 -11.30 13.88 -0.24
C ASP A 5 -9.90 14.50 -0.27
N LYS A 6 -8.98 14.04 0.57
CA LYS A 6 -7.59 14.49 0.60
C LYS A 6 -6.85 14.25 -0.73
N GLN A 7 -7.24 13.25 -1.50
CA GLN A 7 -6.61 12.95 -2.79
C GLN A 7 -6.83 14.06 -3.85
N PHE A 8 -7.79 14.95 -3.63
CA PHE A 8 -8.03 16.11 -4.51
C PHE A 8 -7.12 17.30 -4.20
N LEU A 9 -6.42 17.29 -3.06
CA LEU A 9 -5.60 18.39 -2.55
C LEU A 9 -4.17 18.31 -3.09
N PRO A 10 -3.68 19.34 -3.81
CA PRO A 10 -2.30 19.36 -4.33
C PRO A 10 -1.23 19.22 -3.25
N GLU A 11 -1.46 19.80 -2.07
CA GLU A 11 -0.54 19.73 -0.93
C GLU A 11 -0.32 18.29 -0.45
N VAL A 12 -1.34 17.44 -0.49
CA VAL A 12 -1.23 16.03 -0.10
C VAL A 12 -0.40 15.24 -1.11
N TRP A 13 -0.47 15.59 -2.38
CA TRP A 13 0.42 15.02 -3.41
C TRP A 13 1.85 15.48 -3.25
N GLN A 14 2.08 16.70 -2.79
CA GLN A 14 3.42 17.20 -2.49
C GLN A 14 4.02 16.45 -1.28
N GLU A 15 3.25 16.25 -0.21
CA GLU A 15 3.66 15.42 0.95
C GLU A 15 3.99 13.98 0.52
N PHE A 16 3.21 13.42 -0.41
CA PHE A 16 3.48 12.10 -0.95
C PHE A 16 4.79 12.04 -1.74
N LEU A 17 5.09 13.05 -2.57
CA LEU A 17 6.36 13.16 -3.29
C LEU A 17 7.54 13.19 -2.32
N GLU A 18 7.49 14.05 -1.30
CA GLU A 18 8.53 14.16 -0.27
C GLU A 18 8.73 12.83 0.45
N TYR A 19 7.64 12.16 0.85
CA TYR A 19 7.70 10.83 1.43
C TYR A 19 8.39 9.81 0.51
N LYS A 20 8.09 9.83 -0.78
CA LYS A 20 8.68 8.92 -1.77
C LYS A 20 10.19 9.15 -1.91
N ILE A 21 10.62 10.40 -1.97
CA ILE A 21 12.03 10.78 -2.05
C ILE A 21 12.78 10.31 -0.80
N GLU A 22 12.27 10.65 0.38
CA GLU A 22 12.95 10.36 1.66
C GLU A 22 13.02 8.86 1.99
N LYS A 23 11.94 8.12 1.76
CA LYS A 23 11.78 6.75 2.28
C LYS A 23 11.96 5.66 1.23
N GLN A 24 11.73 5.96 -0.03
CA GLN A 24 11.79 4.97 -1.11
C GLN A 24 12.96 5.17 -2.07
N HIS A 25 13.74 6.24 -1.88
CA HIS A 25 14.95 6.51 -2.67
C HIS A 25 14.69 6.41 -4.18
N LEU A 26 13.72 7.20 -4.67
CA LEU A 26 13.38 7.23 -6.09
C LEU A 26 14.62 7.53 -6.92
N SER A 27 14.73 6.90 -8.09
CA SER A 27 15.68 7.32 -9.11
C SER A 27 15.30 8.70 -9.66
N ASP A 28 16.26 9.45 -10.19
CA ASP A 28 16.02 10.77 -10.77
C ASP A 28 14.92 10.76 -11.84
N LYS A 29 14.81 9.65 -12.58
CA LYS A 29 13.77 9.46 -13.58
C LYS A 29 12.39 9.34 -12.93
N GLU A 30 12.26 8.47 -11.92
CA GLU A 30 10.97 8.26 -11.23
C GLU A 30 10.52 9.53 -10.49
N GLN A 31 11.48 10.28 -9.93
CA GLN A 31 11.18 11.55 -9.29
C GLN A 31 10.60 12.54 -10.29
N LYS A 32 11.25 12.75 -11.43
CA LYS A 32 10.79 13.65 -12.50
C LYS A 32 9.40 13.24 -13.02
N GLU A 33 9.19 11.96 -13.25
CA GLU A 33 7.88 11.44 -13.68
C GLU A 33 6.78 11.74 -12.67
N LEU A 34 7.07 11.62 -11.37
CA LEU A 34 6.11 11.91 -10.31
C LEU A 34 5.87 13.44 -10.16
N GLU A 35 6.92 14.24 -10.24
CA GLU A 35 6.82 15.71 -10.24
C GLU A 35 5.97 16.22 -11.40
N GLU A 36 6.18 15.68 -12.60
CA GLU A 36 5.38 16.02 -13.78
C GLU A 36 3.92 15.59 -13.62
N TYR A 37 3.69 14.37 -13.11
CA TYR A 37 2.35 13.86 -12.83
C TYR A 37 1.57 14.78 -11.89
N ILE A 38 2.22 15.23 -10.81
CA ILE A 38 1.62 16.14 -9.81
C ILE A 38 1.42 17.53 -10.41
N GLY A 39 2.44 18.09 -11.07
CA GLY A 39 2.39 19.43 -11.66
C GLY A 39 1.30 19.58 -12.71
N GLN A 40 1.09 18.55 -13.53
CA GLN A 40 0.02 18.49 -14.52
C GLN A 40 -1.34 18.06 -13.94
N LYS A 41 -1.40 17.76 -12.65
CA LYS A 41 -2.61 17.29 -11.94
C LYS A 41 -3.29 16.10 -12.63
N LYS A 42 -2.50 15.17 -13.18
CA LYS A 42 -2.98 13.98 -13.90
C LYS A 42 -3.87 13.07 -13.06
N TYR A 43 -3.77 13.17 -11.73
CA TYR A 43 -4.64 12.47 -10.78
C TYR A 43 -6.10 12.94 -10.82
N ARG A 44 -6.37 14.23 -11.15
CA ARG A 44 -7.72 14.80 -11.05
C ARG A 44 -8.75 14.15 -11.98
N PRO A 45 -8.49 13.95 -13.28
CA PRO A 45 -9.44 13.28 -14.16
C PRO A 45 -9.84 11.89 -13.66
N VAL A 46 -8.85 11.10 -13.21
CA VAL A 46 -9.09 9.74 -12.66
C VAL A 46 -9.96 9.78 -11.43
N LEU A 47 -9.66 10.70 -10.49
CA LEU A 47 -10.47 10.86 -9.27
C LEU A 47 -11.90 11.32 -9.58
N LEU A 48 -12.09 12.22 -10.53
CA LEU A 48 -13.41 12.69 -10.93
C LEU A 48 -14.23 11.57 -11.61
N GLU A 49 -13.60 10.78 -12.44
CA GLU A 49 -14.23 9.61 -13.08
C GLU A 49 -14.70 8.61 -12.02
N LEU A 50 -13.83 8.25 -11.07
CA LEU A 50 -14.19 7.35 -9.98
C LEU A 50 -15.28 7.93 -9.07
N ALA A 51 -15.20 9.22 -8.74
CA ALA A 51 -16.21 9.89 -7.92
C ALA A 51 -17.58 9.96 -8.60
N SER A 52 -17.64 9.92 -9.93
CA SER A 52 -18.88 9.86 -10.72
C SER A 52 -19.41 8.45 -10.96
N GLY A 53 -18.80 7.42 -10.36
CA GLY A 53 -19.18 6.02 -10.55
C GLY A 53 -18.60 5.37 -11.81
N GLY A 54 -17.47 5.92 -12.31
CA GLY A 54 -16.73 5.31 -13.42
C GLY A 54 -16.20 3.92 -13.09
N GLU A 55 -16.06 3.09 -14.12
CA GLU A 55 -15.54 1.73 -13.95
C GLU A 55 -14.05 1.72 -13.63
N LEU A 56 -13.67 0.81 -12.73
CA LEU A 56 -12.26 0.56 -12.43
C LEU A 56 -11.57 -0.10 -13.63
N PRO A 57 -10.36 0.36 -14.01
CA PRO A 57 -9.62 -0.28 -15.08
C PRO A 57 -9.25 -1.72 -14.70
N SER A 58 -9.27 -2.62 -15.69
CA SER A 58 -8.85 -4.01 -15.47
C SER A 58 -7.33 -4.11 -15.27
N PRO A 59 -6.86 -4.90 -14.29
CA PRO A 59 -5.45 -5.09 -14.09
C PRO A 59 -4.79 -5.94 -15.19
N TYR A 60 -3.53 -5.64 -15.49
CA TYR A 60 -2.72 -6.48 -16.38
C TYR A 60 -2.17 -7.67 -15.62
N LYS A 61 -2.41 -8.86 -16.14
CA LYS A 61 -1.80 -10.09 -15.66
C LYS A 61 -0.40 -10.25 -16.26
N LYS A 62 0.61 -10.42 -15.42
CA LYS A 62 2.00 -10.71 -15.81
C LYS A 62 2.51 -11.96 -15.09
N GLU A 63 3.34 -12.74 -15.79
CA GLU A 63 4.09 -13.81 -15.18
C GLU A 63 5.55 -13.37 -15.01
N ILE A 64 6.04 -13.42 -13.78
CA ILE A 64 7.44 -13.11 -13.46
C ILE A 64 8.15 -14.35 -12.95
N ASN A 65 9.42 -14.51 -13.32
CA ASN A 65 10.23 -15.61 -12.82
C ASN A 65 10.53 -15.41 -11.32
N LYS A 66 10.34 -16.45 -10.53
CA LYS A 66 10.85 -16.46 -9.15
C LYS A 66 12.36 -16.60 -9.17
N LEU A 67 13.06 -15.71 -8.48
CA LEU A 67 14.51 -15.80 -8.36
C LEU A 67 14.90 -17.17 -7.76
N GLY A 68 15.74 -17.94 -8.46
CA GLY A 68 16.21 -19.25 -8.00
C GLY A 68 15.21 -20.40 -8.11
N ALA A 69 14.10 -20.25 -8.84
CA ALA A 69 13.13 -21.32 -9.03
C ALA A 69 12.59 -21.36 -10.48
N SER A 70 12.27 -22.56 -10.97
CA SER A 70 11.59 -22.75 -12.26
C SER A 70 10.12 -22.32 -12.27
N LYS A 71 9.55 -22.02 -11.10
CA LYS A 71 8.15 -21.61 -10.96
C LYS A 71 7.98 -20.12 -11.26
N LYS A 72 6.99 -19.82 -12.08
CA LYS A 72 6.54 -18.45 -12.36
C LYS A 72 5.58 -17.97 -11.26
N ARG A 73 5.60 -16.67 -11.02
CA ARG A 73 4.65 -15.98 -10.15
C ARG A 73 3.74 -15.10 -11.00
N VAL A 74 2.45 -15.29 -10.85
CA VAL A 74 1.47 -14.39 -11.45
C VAL A 74 1.36 -13.13 -10.58
N VAL A 75 1.47 -11.97 -11.21
CA VAL A 75 1.23 -10.67 -10.60
C VAL A 75 0.23 -9.88 -11.43
N TYR A 76 -0.59 -9.10 -10.76
CA TYR A 76 -1.51 -8.18 -11.38
C TYR A 76 -1.01 -6.75 -11.14
N SER A 77 -1.04 -5.93 -12.17
CA SER A 77 -0.62 -4.54 -12.09
C SER A 77 -1.54 -3.64 -12.87
N PHE A 78 -1.69 -2.42 -12.43
CA PHE A 78 -2.37 -1.38 -13.18
C PHE A 78 -1.33 -0.50 -13.85
N ALA A 79 -1.68 0.11 -14.97
CA ALA A 79 -0.81 1.04 -15.67
C ALA A 79 -1.29 2.49 -15.51
N GLY A 80 -0.43 3.43 -15.91
CA GLY A 80 -0.75 4.84 -16.01
C GLY A 80 -1.17 5.49 -14.69
N ASP A 81 -2.08 6.42 -14.83
CA ASP A 81 -2.52 7.32 -13.76
C ASP A 81 -3.23 6.58 -12.62
N PHE A 82 -3.95 5.51 -12.92
CA PHE A 82 -4.62 4.70 -11.91
C PHE A 82 -3.61 3.99 -10.99
N SER A 83 -2.50 3.49 -11.53
CA SER A 83 -1.42 2.91 -10.70
C SER A 83 -0.86 3.92 -9.71
N MET A 84 -0.72 5.18 -10.12
CA MET A 84 -0.23 6.24 -9.25
C MET A 84 -1.24 6.58 -8.16
N LEU A 85 -2.54 6.61 -8.51
CA LEU A 85 -3.62 6.79 -7.55
C LEU A 85 -3.62 5.72 -6.46
N LEU A 86 -3.48 4.44 -6.83
CA LEU A 86 -3.40 3.34 -5.85
C LEU A 86 -2.19 3.48 -4.90
N LYS A 87 -1.05 3.98 -5.40
CA LYS A 87 0.11 4.27 -4.55
C LYS A 87 -0.16 5.42 -3.56
N MET A 88 -0.88 6.45 -4.00
CA MET A 88 -1.34 7.53 -3.13
C MET A 88 -2.30 7.00 -2.05
N GLN A 89 -3.27 6.18 -2.42
CA GLN A 89 -4.20 5.59 -1.45
C GLN A 89 -3.47 4.72 -0.42
N ALA A 90 -2.52 3.90 -0.85
CA ALA A 90 -1.68 3.13 0.06
C ALA A 90 -0.89 4.04 1.04
N TYR A 91 -0.41 5.20 0.56
CA TYR A 91 0.23 6.20 1.41
C TYR A 91 -0.74 6.80 2.44
N LEU A 92 -1.96 7.14 2.03
CA LEU A 92 -2.97 7.70 2.92
C LEU A 92 -3.43 6.69 3.98
N LEU A 93 -3.51 5.41 3.63
CA LEU A 93 -3.87 4.32 4.55
C LEU A 93 -2.86 4.12 5.68
N TYR A 94 -1.63 4.65 5.58
CA TYR A 94 -0.69 4.68 6.72
C TYR A 94 -1.23 5.43 7.94
N ARG A 95 -2.28 6.22 7.80
CA ARG A 95 -2.98 6.81 8.94
C ARG A 95 -3.49 5.75 9.91
N TYR A 96 -3.80 4.57 9.40
CA TYR A 96 -4.33 3.43 10.19
C TYR A 96 -3.24 2.48 10.71
N ASP A 97 -1.98 2.88 10.69
CA ASP A 97 -0.87 2.06 11.20
C ASP A 97 -1.08 1.56 12.63
N THR A 98 -1.81 2.31 13.45
CA THR A 98 -2.11 1.95 14.85
C THR A 98 -3.11 0.79 15.00
N VAL A 99 -3.81 0.42 13.94
CA VAL A 99 -4.71 -0.75 13.92
C VAL A 99 -3.93 -2.07 13.92
N PHE A 100 -2.69 -2.03 13.42
CA PHE A 100 -1.84 -3.23 13.40
C PHE A 100 -1.28 -3.55 14.78
N ALA A 101 -1.11 -4.85 15.05
CA ALA A 101 -0.47 -5.31 16.27
C ALA A 101 0.96 -4.74 16.42
N ASP A 102 1.39 -4.49 17.65
CA ASP A 102 2.69 -3.88 17.96
C ASP A 102 3.90 -4.68 17.45
N ASN A 103 3.71 -5.98 17.22
CA ASN A 103 4.73 -6.87 16.66
C ASN A 103 4.64 -7.02 15.13
N CYS A 104 3.77 -6.27 14.45
CA CYS A 104 3.74 -6.19 13.00
C CYS A 104 4.76 -5.14 12.54
N TYR A 105 5.83 -5.58 11.89
CA TYR A 105 6.92 -4.72 11.41
C TYR A 105 6.92 -4.52 9.89
N ALA A 106 6.12 -5.29 9.16
CA ALA A 106 6.02 -5.20 7.71
C ALA A 106 4.92 -4.23 7.27
N PHE A 107 5.15 -3.56 6.14
CA PHE A 107 4.19 -2.65 5.50
C PHE A 107 3.70 -1.48 6.37
N ARG A 108 4.48 -1.09 7.37
CA ARG A 108 4.21 0.07 8.23
C ARG A 108 5.18 1.20 7.93
N ARG A 109 4.71 2.44 8.10
CA ARG A 109 5.47 3.65 7.72
C ARG A 109 6.78 3.81 8.48
N ASN A 110 6.77 3.56 9.79
CA ASN A 110 7.90 3.83 10.69
C ASN A 110 8.51 2.57 11.29
N TYR A 111 8.19 1.40 10.75
CA TYR A 111 8.66 0.11 11.25
C TYR A 111 9.35 -0.68 10.14
N GLY A 112 10.30 -1.49 10.53
CA GLY A 112 11.04 -2.32 9.57
C GLY A 112 11.83 -3.43 10.23
N VAL A 113 12.66 -4.08 9.44
CA VAL A 113 13.51 -5.21 9.89
C VAL A 113 14.39 -4.81 11.07
N LYS A 114 14.95 -3.59 11.06
CA LYS A 114 15.79 -3.09 12.15
C LYS A 114 15.04 -3.05 13.49
N ASP A 115 13.76 -2.68 13.48
CA ASP A 115 12.94 -2.59 14.68
C ASP A 115 12.55 -3.98 15.18
N ALA A 116 12.23 -4.90 14.27
CA ALA A 116 12.04 -6.31 14.59
C ALA A 116 13.28 -6.92 15.26
N VAL A 117 14.47 -6.68 14.70
CA VAL A 117 15.73 -7.17 15.28
C VAL A 117 16.00 -6.54 16.65
N LYS A 118 15.80 -5.21 16.80
CA LYS A 118 15.91 -4.55 18.12
C LYS A 118 14.98 -5.22 19.15
N ARG A 119 13.73 -5.45 18.78
CA ARG A 119 12.74 -6.10 19.66
C ARG A 119 13.20 -7.51 20.07
N LEU A 120 13.66 -8.31 19.11
CA LEU A 120 14.18 -9.65 19.41
C LEU A 120 15.34 -9.61 20.42
N ARG A 121 16.24 -8.64 20.29
CA ARG A 121 17.39 -8.49 21.19
C ARG A 121 17.00 -8.10 22.63
N THR A 122 15.81 -7.57 22.85
CA THR A 122 15.30 -7.25 24.20
C THR A 122 14.65 -8.44 24.91
N ILE A 123 14.46 -9.57 24.21
CA ILE A 123 13.85 -10.77 24.81
C ILE A 123 14.88 -11.47 25.69
N SER A 124 14.61 -11.51 26.99
CA SER A 124 15.48 -12.22 27.94
C SER A 124 15.55 -13.71 27.64
N GLY A 125 16.73 -14.29 27.66
CA GLY A 125 16.94 -15.71 27.43
C GLY A 125 16.59 -16.18 26.04
N ILE A 126 16.69 -15.30 25.04
CA ILE A 126 16.35 -15.65 23.62
C ILE A 126 17.19 -16.83 23.12
N GLU A 127 18.43 -16.96 23.57
CA GLU A 127 19.32 -18.05 23.21
C GLU A 127 18.84 -19.45 23.67
N LYS A 128 17.89 -19.47 24.62
CA LYS A 128 17.26 -20.71 25.15
C LYS A 128 15.88 -20.96 24.56
N LYS A 129 15.44 -20.16 23.58
CA LYS A 129 14.11 -20.25 22.99
C LYS A 129 14.15 -20.91 21.62
N TYR A 130 13.11 -21.62 21.29
CA TYR A 130 12.91 -22.16 19.94
C TYR A 130 12.30 -21.10 19.03
N CYS A 131 12.70 -21.11 17.76
CA CYS A 131 12.12 -20.27 16.72
C CYS A 131 11.28 -21.12 15.77
N LEU A 132 10.00 -20.79 15.64
CA LEU A 132 9.11 -21.33 14.63
C LEU A 132 8.94 -20.32 13.52
N LYS A 133 9.40 -20.66 12.30
CA LYS A 133 9.16 -19.83 11.09
C LYS A 133 7.96 -20.38 10.34
N VAL A 134 6.94 -19.55 10.17
CA VAL A 134 5.72 -19.88 9.44
C VAL A 134 5.59 -18.94 8.25
N ASP A 135 5.11 -19.45 7.12
CA ASP A 135 4.81 -18.65 5.92
C ASP A 135 3.46 -19.06 5.33
N ILE A 136 2.70 -18.10 4.85
CA ILE A 136 1.40 -18.36 4.24
C ILE A 136 1.58 -18.65 2.76
N SER A 137 1.25 -19.87 2.36
CA SER A 137 1.31 -20.28 0.96
C SER A 137 0.27 -19.51 0.13
N ASN A 138 0.72 -18.94 -1.01
CA ASN A 138 -0.14 -18.27 -1.97
C ASN A 138 -0.99 -17.14 -1.36
N TYR A 139 -0.39 -16.35 -0.46
CA TYR A 139 -1.06 -15.37 0.39
C TYR A 139 -2.14 -14.54 -0.35
N PHE A 140 -1.76 -13.83 -1.41
CA PHE A 140 -2.70 -12.93 -2.11
C PHE A 140 -3.88 -13.63 -2.78
N ASN A 141 -3.71 -14.86 -3.27
CA ASN A 141 -4.78 -15.62 -3.91
C ASN A 141 -5.64 -16.41 -2.90
N SER A 142 -5.22 -16.48 -1.64
CA SER A 142 -5.94 -17.17 -0.57
C SER A 142 -6.70 -16.23 0.37
N ILE A 143 -6.65 -14.91 0.11
CA ILE A 143 -7.39 -13.93 0.90
C ILE A 143 -8.88 -14.12 0.67
N ASN A 144 -9.62 -14.30 1.76
CA ASN A 144 -11.08 -14.22 1.72
C ASN A 144 -11.49 -12.75 1.73
N VAL A 145 -11.95 -12.26 0.58
CA VAL A 145 -12.30 -10.83 0.38
C VAL A 145 -13.40 -10.39 1.37
N HIS A 146 -14.43 -11.21 1.59
CA HIS A 146 -15.50 -10.88 2.54
C HIS A 146 -14.98 -10.71 3.98
N GLN A 147 -14.07 -11.58 4.40
CA GLN A 147 -13.46 -11.44 5.73
C GLN A 147 -12.59 -10.19 5.80
N LEU A 148 -11.84 -9.87 4.75
CA LEU A 148 -11.04 -8.65 4.69
C LEU A 148 -11.92 -7.40 4.77
N LEU A 149 -12.99 -7.32 4.00
CA LEU A 149 -13.94 -6.20 4.01
C LEU A 149 -14.63 -6.07 5.38
N ASN A 150 -14.97 -7.18 6.03
CA ASN A 150 -15.50 -7.15 7.40
C ASN A 150 -14.50 -6.58 8.39
N GLN A 151 -13.21 -6.91 8.28
CA GLN A 151 -12.15 -6.31 9.11
C GLN A 151 -11.95 -4.83 8.84
N LEU A 152 -12.19 -4.38 7.61
CA LEU A 152 -12.11 -2.98 7.19
C LEU A 152 -13.41 -2.20 7.44
N SER A 153 -14.45 -2.82 8.02
CA SER A 153 -15.78 -2.21 8.22
C SER A 153 -15.76 -0.92 9.04
N PHE A 154 -14.74 -0.70 9.88
CA PHE A 154 -14.55 0.55 10.59
C PHE A 154 -14.37 1.75 9.64
N LEU A 155 -13.84 1.53 8.43
CA LEU A 155 -13.70 2.58 7.41
C LEU A 155 -15.05 3.10 6.95
N ARG A 156 -16.12 2.31 6.95
CA ARG A 156 -17.47 2.78 6.57
C ARG A 156 -17.93 3.97 7.42
N GLN A 157 -17.53 4.01 8.68
CA GLN A 157 -17.90 5.10 9.58
C GLN A 157 -16.93 6.28 9.50
N GLU A 158 -15.67 6.03 9.23
CA GLU A 158 -14.62 7.05 9.18
C GLU A 158 -14.47 7.68 7.79
N ASP A 159 -14.62 6.89 6.74
CA ASP A 159 -14.45 7.29 5.33
C ASP A 159 -15.23 6.33 4.42
N GLY A 160 -16.53 6.57 4.31
CA GLY A 160 -17.44 5.72 3.51
C GLY A 160 -17.03 5.64 2.04
N LYS A 161 -16.61 6.75 1.44
CA LYS A 161 -16.18 6.79 0.03
C LYS A 161 -14.92 5.94 -0.22
N LEU A 162 -13.97 5.96 0.71
CA LEU A 162 -12.79 5.11 0.61
C LEU A 162 -13.17 3.65 0.77
N PHE A 163 -14.10 3.34 1.67
CA PHE A 163 -14.57 1.97 1.84
C PHE A 163 -15.26 1.45 0.58
N ASP A 164 -16.18 2.23 -0.01
CA ASP A 164 -16.90 1.89 -1.25
C ASP A 164 -15.94 1.67 -2.44
N PHE A 165 -14.82 2.41 -2.45
CA PHE A 165 -13.77 2.21 -3.44
C PHE A 165 -13.00 0.89 -3.24
N LEU A 166 -12.86 0.41 -2.00
CA LEU A 166 -12.15 -0.84 -1.67
C LEU A 166 -13.02 -2.09 -1.83
N GLU A 167 -14.35 -1.94 -1.81
CA GLU A 167 -15.34 -3.00 -2.00
C GLU A 167 -15.49 -3.40 -3.48
#